data_245fd4f46b6cc377063b0bb8beb86da6
#
_entry.id   245fd4f46b6cc377063b0bb8beb86da6
#
_cell.length_a   1.000
_cell.length_b   1.000
_cell.length_c   1.000
_cell.angle_alpha   90.00
_cell.angle_beta   90.00
_cell.angle_gamma   90.00
#
_symmetry.space_group_name_H-M   'P 1'
#
loop_
_entity.id
_entity.type
_entity.pdbx_description
1 polymer ?
#
loop_
_entity_poly.entity_id
_entity_poly.type
_entity_poly.pdbx_seq_one_letter_code
_entity_poly.pdbx_strand_id
1 'polypeptide(L)'
;MIYIDDVKLIEPDEADLDAVHQQIVNKFEIKNLDKIHHYLNMKMIYDYQQWKIHLSQKQYIQQLLKQYEMKNCYSASTLMIFDLKITYNLIEDDQFVQKYQELVDSQQFLIIYTKSDIAFATDFLKYYNNTFMQ
;
A
#
# COMPACT_ATOMS: atom_id res chain seq x y z
N MET A 1 12.32 14.06 -0.45
CA MET A 1 11.34 13.32 0.38
C MET A 1 12.06 12.19 1.08
N ILE A 2 11.85 12.03 2.38
CA ILE A 2 12.47 10.98 3.21
C ILE A 2 11.37 10.14 3.81
N TYR A 3 11.52 8.82 3.74
CA TYR A 3 10.61 7.86 4.37
C TYR A 3 11.43 6.71 4.96
N ILE A 4 11.50 6.67 6.29
CA ILE A 4 12.32 5.74 7.07
C ILE A 4 13.77 5.76 6.54
N ASP A 5 14.22 4.70 5.85
CA ASP A 5 15.59 4.54 5.32
C ASP A 5 15.70 4.92 3.84
N ASP A 6 14.58 5.31 3.19
CA ASP A 6 14.55 5.65 1.78
C ASP A 6 14.55 7.17 1.56
N VAL A 7 15.50 7.66 0.78
CA VAL A 7 15.57 9.07 0.36
C VAL A 7 15.26 9.18 -1.13
N LYS A 8 14.25 9.99 -1.47
CA LYS A 8 13.91 10.31 -2.85
C LYS A 8 14.27 11.75 -3.16
N LEU A 9 15.16 11.93 -4.12
CA LEU A 9 15.51 13.23 -4.68
C LEU A 9 14.74 13.44 -5.99
N ILE A 10 14.16 14.63 -6.15
CA ILE A 10 13.44 15.03 -7.37
C ILE A 10 13.81 16.49 -7.63
N GLU A 11 14.47 16.73 -8.75
CA GLU A 11 14.85 18.06 -9.20
C GLU A 11 14.81 18.05 -10.74
N PRO A 12 14.29 19.10 -11.40
CA PRO A 12 14.34 19.24 -12.85
C PRO A 12 15.76 19.40 -13.40
N ASP A 13 16.66 19.99 -12.61
CA ASP A 13 18.06 20.19 -12.99
C ASP A 13 18.95 19.06 -12.46
N GLU A 14 19.61 18.34 -13.36
CA GLU A 14 20.53 17.25 -13.01
C GLU A 14 21.74 17.74 -12.20
N ALA A 15 22.24 18.95 -12.45
CA ALA A 15 23.39 19.48 -11.73
C ALA A 15 23.07 19.76 -10.26
N ASP A 16 21.89 20.29 -9.98
CA ASP A 16 21.43 20.52 -8.61
C ASP A 16 21.14 19.19 -7.89
N LEU A 17 20.62 18.22 -8.60
CA LEU A 17 20.38 16.88 -8.07
C LEU A 17 21.70 16.19 -7.67
N ASP A 18 22.71 16.29 -8.52
CA ASP A 18 24.05 15.73 -8.24
C ASP A 18 24.72 16.44 -7.05
N ALA A 19 24.58 17.76 -6.95
CA ALA A 19 25.13 18.52 -5.82
C ALA A 19 24.52 18.08 -4.48
N VAL A 20 23.19 17.93 -4.43
CA VAL A 20 22.49 17.44 -3.23
C VAL A 20 22.87 15.98 -2.92
N HIS A 21 22.95 15.14 -3.95
CA HIS A 21 23.35 13.75 -3.80
C HIS A 21 24.75 13.64 -3.16
N GLN A 22 25.72 14.40 -3.65
CA GLN A 22 27.08 14.42 -3.10
C GLN A 22 27.12 14.88 -1.64
N GLN A 23 26.31 15.87 -1.26
CA GLN A 23 26.22 16.31 0.13
C GLN A 23 25.69 15.21 1.06
N ILE A 24 24.76 14.40 0.60
CA ILE A 24 24.18 13.29 1.39
C ILE A 24 25.18 12.14 1.48
N VAL A 25 25.82 11.73 0.37
CA VAL A 25 26.84 10.68 0.34
C VAL A 25 28.02 10.99 1.28
N ASN A 26 28.43 12.27 1.35
CA ASN A 26 29.52 12.68 2.22
C ASN A 26 29.20 12.60 3.73
N LYS A 27 27.91 12.57 4.09
CA LYS A 27 27.46 12.54 5.50
C LYS A 27 26.92 11.19 5.94
N PHE A 28 26.42 10.39 5.02
CA PHE A 28 25.73 9.14 5.32
C PHE A 28 26.22 8.04 4.38
N GLU A 29 26.32 6.83 4.92
CA GLU A 29 26.55 5.65 4.10
C GLU A 29 25.26 5.30 3.38
N ILE A 30 25.16 5.67 2.09
CA ILE A 30 23.96 5.44 1.28
C ILE A 30 24.31 4.64 0.02
N LYS A 31 23.34 3.85 -0.44
CA LYS A 31 23.39 3.16 -1.72
C LYS A 31 22.55 3.92 -2.73
N ASN A 32 23.18 4.40 -3.81
CA ASN A 32 22.44 4.96 -4.93
C ASN A 32 21.74 3.83 -5.70
N LEU A 33 20.43 3.93 -5.86
CA LEU A 33 19.59 2.99 -6.62
C LEU A 33 19.23 3.52 -8.01
N ASP A 34 19.82 4.64 -8.43
CA ASP A 34 19.58 5.32 -9.69
C ASP A 34 18.09 5.67 -9.92
N LYS A 35 17.50 5.14 -10.98
CA LYS A 35 16.08 5.37 -11.27
C LYS A 35 15.18 4.56 -10.33
N ILE A 36 14.17 5.23 -9.80
CA ILE A 36 13.25 4.61 -8.86
C ILE A 36 12.36 3.62 -9.62
N HIS A 37 12.59 2.33 -9.41
CA HIS A 37 11.74 1.25 -9.93
C HIS A 37 10.75 0.71 -8.90
N HIS A 38 11.10 0.84 -7.61
CA HIS A 38 10.26 0.45 -6.48
C HIS A 38 10.29 1.54 -5.43
N TYR A 39 9.14 1.91 -4.92
CA TYR A 39 8.98 2.88 -3.84
C TYR A 39 7.73 2.56 -3.03
N LEU A 40 7.85 2.48 -1.71
CA LEU A 40 6.73 2.17 -0.79
C LEU A 40 5.93 0.93 -1.23
N ASN A 41 6.61 -0.19 -1.48
CA ASN A 41 5.99 -1.45 -1.95
C ASN A 41 5.23 -1.33 -3.29
N MET A 42 5.47 -0.27 -4.04
CA MET A 42 4.91 -0.08 -5.38
C MET A 42 6.00 -0.22 -6.43
N LYS A 43 5.67 -0.91 -7.52
CA LYS A 43 6.50 -0.92 -8.72
C LYS A 43 6.15 0.29 -9.58
N MET A 44 7.17 1.04 -9.99
CA MET A 44 7.06 2.18 -10.88
C MET A 44 7.62 1.81 -12.25
N ILE A 45 6.83 1.99 -13.30
CA ILE A 45 7.24 1.75 -14.68
C ILE A 45 7.07 3.07 -15.45
N TYR A 46 8.19 3.56 -16.01
CA TYR A 46 8.23 4.80 -16.76
C TYR A 46 8.10 4.51 -18.26
N ASP A 47 7.11 5.11 -18.89
CA ASP A 47 7.00 5.18 -20.36
C ASP A 47 7.43 6.57 -20.82
N TYR A 48 8.69 6.71 -21.20
CA TYR A 48 9.24 7.97 -21.65
C TYR A 48 8.70 8.44 -23.00
N GLN A 49 8.16 7.52 -23.84
CA GLN A 49 7.61 7.88 -25.13
C GLN A 49 6.23 8.56 -24.98
N GLN A 50 5.43 8.06 -24.03
CA GLN A 50 4.10 8.58 -23.76
C GLN A 50 4.04 9.53 -22.55
N TRP A 51 5.18 9.81 -21.91
CA TRP A 51 5.27 10.60 -20.67
C TRP A 51 4.32 10.11 -19.59
N LYS A 52 4.28 8.78 -19.40
CA LYS A 52 3.41 8.13 -18.41
C LYS A 52 4.23 7.38 -17.36
N ILE A 53 3.67 7.35 -16.16
CA ILE A 53 4.17 6.54 -15.06
C ILE A 53 3.06 5.55 -14.68
N HIS A 54 3.37 4.27 -14.73
CA HIS A 54 2.47 3.22 -14.26
C HIS A 54 2.89 2.79 -12.87
N LEU A 55 1.95 2.88 -11.91
CA LEU A 55 2.12 2.39 -10.54
C LEU A 55 1.44 1.03 -10.40
N SER A 56 2.12 0.08 -9.77
CA SER A 56 1.58 -1.26 -9.54
C SER A 56 1.88 -1.77 -8.14
N GLN A 57 0.84 -2.15 -7.41
CA GLN A 57 0.93 -2.81 -6.09
C GLN A 57 0.74 -4.33 -6.19
N LYS A 58 0.94 -4.92 -7.39
CA LYS A 58 0.71 -6.37 -7.62
C LYS A 58 1.44 -7.26 -6.62
N GLN A 59 2.69 -6.96 -6.31
CA GLN A 59 3.48 -7.74 -5.36
C GLN A 59 2.90 -7.66 -3.93
N TYR A 60 2.51 -6.46 -3.51
CA TYR A 60 1.88 -6.24 -2.22
C TYR A 60 0.56 -7.00 -2.10
N ILE A 61 -0.31 -6.94 -3.12
CA ILE A 61 -1.55 -7.71 -3.17
C ILE A 61 -1.27 -9.22 -3.06
N GLN A 62 -0.27 -9.72 -3.77
CA GLN A 62 0.10 -11.14 -3.68
C GLN A 62 0.60 -11.54 -2.29
N GLN A 63 1.33 -10.66 -1.62
CA GLN A 63 1.77 -10.88 -0.23
C GLN A 63 0.58 -10.93 0.73
N LEU A 64 -0.37 -10.00 0.62
CA LEU A 64 -1.59 -10.00 1.41
C LEU A 64 -2.41 -11.27 1.20
N LEU A 65 -2.65 -11.65 -0.05
CA LEU A 65 -3.38 -12.89 -0.35
C LEU A 65 -2.70 -14.13 0.22
N LYS A 66 -1.37 -14.15 0.26
CA LYS A 66 -0.62 -15.23 0.89
C LYS A 66 -0.73 -15.20 2.42
N GLN A 67 -0.61 -14.02 3.03
CA GLN A 67 -0.69 -13.82 4.48
C GLN A 67 -2.03 -14.28 5.05
N TYR A 68 -3.12 -14.01 4.32
CA TYR A 68 -4.49 -14.38 4.72
C TYR A 68 -4.99 -15.68 4.07
N GLU A 69 -4.08 -16.50 3.53
CA GLU A 69 -4.38 -17.81 2.93
C GLU A 69 -5.38 -17.78 1.76
N MET A 70 -5.55 -16.62 1.14
CA MET A 70 -6.51 -16.38 0.05
C MET A 70 -5.90 -16.51 -1.35
N LYS A 71 -4.68 -17.03 -1.50
CA LYS A 71 -3.98 -17.11 -2.78
C LYS A 71 -4.75 -17.89 -3.86
N ASN A 72 -5.51 -18.90 -3.44
CA ASN A 72 -6.26 -19.81 -4.33
C ASN A 72 -7.78 -19.55 -4.28
N CYS A 73 -8.22 -18.43 -3.70
CA CYS A 73 -9.64 -18.10 -3.67
C CYS A 73 -10.16 -17.73 -5.07
N TYR A 74 -11.42 -18.02 -5.32
CA TYR A 74 -12.10 -17.55 -6.52
C TYR A 74 -12.31 -16.04 -6.48
N SER A 75 -12.20 -15.40 -7.63
CA SER A 75 -12.55 -13.98 -7.74
C SER A 75 -14.05 -13.77 -7.55
N ALA A 76 -14.42 -12.77 -6.77
CA ALA A 76 -15.82 -12.33 -6.68
C ALA A 76 -16.14 -11.38 -7.82
N SER A 77 -17.38 -11.47 -8.34
CA SER A 77 -17.88 -10.58 -9.40
C SER A 77 -18.25 -9.19 -8.87
N THR A 78 -18.49 -9.07 -7.57
CA THR A 78 -18.88 -7.83 -6.89
C THR A 78 -17.98 -7.60 -5.69
N LEU A 79 -17.70 -6.33 -5.40
CA LEU A 79 -16.83 -5.93 -4.27
C LEU A 79 -17.50 -6.18 -2.92
N MET A 80 -18.84 -6.15 -2.88
CA MET A 80 -19.63 -6.40 -1.68
C MET A 80 -20.99 -6.97 -2.06
N ILE A 81 -21.54 -7.83 -1.23
CA ILE A 81 -22.90 -8.35 -1.37
C ILE A 81 -23.86 -7.20 -1.08
N PHE A 82 -24.86 -7.03 -1.96
CA PHE A 82 -25.94 -6.06 -1.73
C PHE A 82 -26.71 -6.41 -0.45
N ASP A 83 -26.99 -5.41 0.38
CA ASP A 83 -27.69 -5.56 1.67
C ASP A 83 -27.00 -6.52 2.67
N LEU A 84 -25.66 -6.52 2.66
CA LEU A 84 -24.87 -7.27 3.64
C LEU A 84 -25.18 -6.78 5.06
N LYS A 85 -25.81 -7.66 5.86
CA LYS A 85 -26.06 -7.43 7.28
C LYS A 85 -25.00 -8.14 8.10
N ILE A 86 -24.15 -7.38 8.77
CA ILE A 86 -23.19 -7.92 9.71
C ILE A 86 -23.86 -7.91 11.08
N THR A 87 -24.03 -9.08 11.68
CA THR A 87 -24.52 -9.22 13.05
C THR A 87 -23.35 -9.08 14.02
N TYR A 88 -23.57 -8.29 15.06
CA TYR A 88 -22.59 -8.14 16.13
C TYR A 88 -22.55 -9.40 16.96
N ASN A 89 -21.45 -10.12 16.94
CA ASN A 89 -21.11 -11.12 17.95
C ASN A 89 -19.92 -10.57 18.72
N LEU A 90 -20.00 -10.58 20.05
CA LEU A 90 -18.86 -10.26 20.89
C LEU A 90 -17.78 -11.32 20.62
N ILE A 91 -16.73 -10.93 19.94
CA ILE A 91 -15.58 -11.78 19.69
C ILE A 91 -14.59 -11.50 20.81
N GLU A 92 -14.44 -12.44 21.74
CA GLU A 92 -13.50 -12.37 22.85
C GLU A 92 -12.06 -12.75 22.45
N ASP A 93 -11.79 -12.90 21.15
CA ASP A 93 -10.46 -13.28 20.62
C ASP A 93 -9.71 -12.03 20.14
N ASP A 94 -8.86 -11.51 21.01
CA ASP A 94 -8.00 -10.36 20.72
C ASP A 94 -7.10 -10.58 19.48
N GLN A 95 -6.67 -11.81 19.21
CA GLN A 95 -5.82 -12.10 18.05
C GLN A 95 -6.62 -11.99 16.75
N PHE A 96 -7.89 -12.39 16.77
CA PHE A 96 -8.76 -12.23 15.61
C PHE A 96 -9.02 -10.75 15.35
N VAL A 97 -9.34 -9.97 16.38
CA VAL A 97 -9.57 -8.52 16.26
C VAL A 97 -8.34 -7.82 15.68
N GLN A 98 -7.15 -8.13 16.19
CA GLN A 98 -5.91 -7.56 15.68
C GLN A 98 -5.69 -7.89 14.21
N LYS A 99 -5.85 -9.16 13.81
CA LYS A 99 -5.70 -9.57 12.39
C LYS A 99 -6.71 -8.90 11.48
N TYR A 100 -7.94 -8.70 11.95
CA TYR A 100 -8.96 -7.99 11.20
C TYR A 100 -8.57 -6.53 10.98
N GLN A 101 -8.10 -5.84 12.02
CA GLN A 101 -7.63 -4.45 11.92
C GLN A 101 -6.44 -4.33 10.97
N GLU A 102 -5.44 -5.21 11.07
CA GLU A 102 -4.30 -5.26 10.17
C GLU A 102 -4.73 -5.45 8.70
N LEU A 103 -5.73 -6.29 8.45
CA LEU A 103 -6.27 -6.50 7.10
C LEU A 103 -6.93 -5.24 6.56
N VAL A 104 -7.78 -4.58 7.36
CA VAL A 104 -8.47 -3.35 6.97
C VAL A 104 -7.46 -2.22 6.70
N ASP A 105 -6.44 -2.06 7.53
CA ASP A 105 -5.39 -1.07 7.34
C ASP A 105 -4.55 -1.36 6.08
N SER A 106 -4.28 -2.64 5.81
CA SER A 106 -3.61 -3.07 4.58
C SER A 106 -4.41 -2.75 3.32
N GLN A 107 -5.73 -2.87 3.38
CA GLN A 107 -6.62 -2.46 2.29
C GLN A 107 -6.64 -0.93 2.13
N GLN A 108 -6.59 -0.17 3.22
CA GLN A 108 -6.50 1.28 3.16
C GLN A 108 -5.26 1.75 2.39
N PHE A 109 -4.12 1.09 2.59
CA PHE A 109 -2.91 1.36 1.82
C PHE A 109 -3.10 1.10 0.31
N LEU A 110 -3.83 0.04 -0.08
CA LEU A 110 -4.15 -0.22 -1.48
C LEU A 110 -5.04 0.87 -2.09
N ILE A 111 -6.04 1.34 -1.35
CA ILE A 111 -7.00 2.36 -1.78
C ILE A 111 -6.30 3.68 -2.11
N ILE A 112 -5.41 4.13 -1.24
CA ILE A 112 -4.73 5.41 -1.37
C ILE A 112 -3.93 5.51 -2.67
N TYR A 113 -3.36 4.40 -3.15
CA TYR A 113 -2.43 4.44 -4.27
C TYR A 113 -2.98 3.89 -5.58
N THR A 114 -3.65 2.71 -5.58
CA THR A 114 -4.01 2.06 -6.85
C THR A 114 -5.39 1.41 -6.89
N LYS A 115 -6.08 1.24 -5.75
CA LYS A 115 -7.32 0.46 -5.64
C LYS A 115 -8.47 1.23 -5.02
N SER A 116 -8.74 2.43 -5.56
CA SER A 116 -9.87 3.26 -5.11
C SER A 116 -11.23 2.58 -5.31
N ASP A 117 -11.30 1.58 -6.18
CA ASP A 117 -12.51 0.79 -6.44
C ASP A 117 -13.01 0.03 -5.20
N ILE A 118 -12.11 -0.42 -4.31
CA ILE A 118 -12.49 -1.13 -3.07
C ILE A 118 -12.81 -0.19 -1.90
N ALA A 119 -12.73 1.14 -2.06
CA ALA A 119 -12.84 2.10 -0.97
C ALA A 119 -14.14 1.93 -0.18
N PHE A 120 -15.29 1.88 -0.87
CA PHE A 120 -16.58 1.75 -0.22
C PHE A 120 -16.69 0.47 0.64
N ALA A 121 -16.24 -0.66 0.10
CA ALA A 121 -16.31 -1.93 0.83
C ALA A 121 -15.39 -1.92 2.06
N THR A 122 -14.20 -1.34 1.93
CA THR A 122 -13.24 -1.22 3.05
C THR A 122 -13.74 -0.26 4.13
N ASP A 123 -14.31 0.89 3.76
CA ASP A 123 -14.88 1.83 4.72
C ASP A 123 -16.07 1.22 5.47
N PHE A 124 -16.90 0.44 4.77
CA PHE A 124 -17.96 -0.32 5.41
C PHE A 124 -17.41 -1.29 6.45
N LEU A 125 -16.37 -2.07 6.12
CA LEU A 125 -15.72 -2.98 7.06
C LEU A 125 -15.05 -2.22 8.21
N LYS A 126 -14.43 -1.07 7.94
CA LYS A 126 -13.79 -0.23 8.96
C LYS A 126 -14.76 0.26 10.03
N TYR A 127 -16.02 0.50 9.67
CA TYR A 127 -17.05 0.88 10.65
C TYR A 127 -17.16 -0.15 11.79
N TYR A 128 -16.94 -1.43 11.49
CA TYR A 128 -17.02 -2.51 12.49
C TYR A 128 -15.74 -2.68 13.32
N ASN A 129 -14.61 -2.08 12.92
CA ASN A 129 -13.38 -2.09 13.72
C ASN A 129 -13.60 -1.51 15.12
N ASN A 130 -14.37 -0.44 15.23
CA ASN A 130 -14.61 0.26 16.48
C ASN A 130 -15.60 -0.47 17.39
N THR A 131 -16.33 -1.43 16.86
CA THR A 131 -17.38 -2.16 17.60
C THR A 131 -16.80 -3.33 18.40
N PHE A 132 -15.61 -3.79 18.03
CA PHE A 132 -14.89 -4.83 18.79
C PHE A 132 -14.15 -4.26 20.01
N MET A 133 -14.10 -2.91 20.20
CA MET A 133 -13.41 -2.25 21.29
C MET A 133 -14.35 -1.77 22.41
N GLN A 134 -15.64 -2.00 22.34
CA GLN A 134 -16.63 -1.69 23.37
C GLN A 134 -17.14 -2.95 24.05
#